data_14898500d08006c2444af7e0965732f4
#
_entry.id   14898500d08006c2444af7e0965732f4
#
_cell.length_a   1.000
_cell.length_b   1.000
_cell.length_c   1.000
_cell.angle_alpha   90.00
_cell.angle_beta   90.00
_cell.angle_gamma   90.00
#
_symmetry.space_group_name_H-M   'P 1'
#
loop_
_entity.id
_entity.type
_entity.pdbx_description
1 polymer ?
#
loop_
_entity_poly.entity_id
_entity_poly.type
_entity_poly.pdbx_seq_one_letter_code
_entity_poly.pdbx_strand_id
1 'polypeptide(L)'
;MKHILAKTALFALAGTLSATAATLPTAKEVQAKMGMGFNIGNSMEVPNNPTLWGNPYPTQALLDSVKAAGFNTVRIPCAWDSHTSGGKVTETWLDSVKTVVDYAMRAGLYTILNIHHEGEGGWFQSNIGTSVDNTIDNKMKTYWTQIANKFKNYNERLLFAGANEPGPNVNTWTSQHVSTLMHYYQTFIDAVRATGGNNETRTLIIQGLNTDIDKSVKSAPVSTFPKDKVEGRLMFEVHYYDPYQYTLMTSQQDWGASEPIQPQYYYGDYTKASEPKRNAGYNAWAGSVDSKLGSIVHPQEQFAKMKTNYVDKGYPVIVGEFGANVRSPELSGSDLNLHKQGRVQWHKDVVSAAKQYGLTPILWDMGNESNSGYDNMAYIRRQSSPVGKVLETDVINAMRSVYNLGNYNNTGITHVEDYITGGSGEPTSSSSETISSSSNATTSIHTIANASNVKFFRNANTLYGTNQIFLFDLNGNLVRTSAKASTGYTEMQLQGLHQGSYIARCQGKVMLVQIR
;
A
#
# COMPACT_ATOMS: atom_id res chain seq x y z
N MET A 1 -84.36 16.91 -3.31
CA MET A 1 -83.00 17.49 -3.53
C MET A 1 -81.97 16.61 -2.85
N LYS A 2 -81.23 15.84 -3.63
CA LYS A 2 -80.21 14.88 -3.13
C LYS A 2 -78.82 15.49 -3.39
N HIS A 3 -78.05 15.76 -2.35
CA HIS A 3 -76.70 16.24 -2.48
C HIS A 3 -75.76 15.01 -2.67
N ILE A 4 -75.05 14.97 -3.78
CA ILE A 4 -73.99 14.01 -4.09
C ILE A 4 -72.67 14.63 -3.65
N LEU A 5 -72.03 14.07 -2.66
CA LEU A 5 -70.65 14.39 -2.24
C LEU A 5 -69.66 13.55 -3.06
N ALA A 6 -68.93 14.22 -3.95
CA ALA A 6 -67.81 13.61 -4.65
C ALA A 6 -66.57 13.57 -3.72
N LYS A 7 -66.07 12.38 -3.41
CA LYS A 7 -64.78 12.16 -2.72
C LYS A 7 -63.67 12.08 -3.78
N THR A 8 -62.85 13.11 -3.84
CA THR A 8 -61.63 13.12 -4.65
C THR A 8 -60.55 12.36 -3.88
N ALA A 9 -60.12 11.18 -4.37
CA ALA A 9 -58.97 10.44 -3.84
C ALA A 9 -57.70 10.99 -4.48
N LEU A 10 -56.83 11.58 -3.68
CA LEU A 10 -55.50 12.04 -4.07
C LEU A 10 -54.53 10.85 -3.98
N PHE A 11 -54.16 10.28 -5.10
CA PHE A 11 -53.08 9.30 -5.16
C PHE A 11 -51.74 10.04 -5.10
N ALA A 12 -51.05 9.99 -3.99
CA ALA A 12 -49.66 10.40 -3.88
C ALA A 12 -48.78 9.31 -4.51
N LEU A 13 -48.24 9.61 -5.70
CA LEU A 13 -47.23 8.78 -6.36
C LEU A 13 -45.88 9.04 -5.68
N ALA A 14 -45.50 8.22 -4.71
CA ALA A 14 -44.18 8.22 -4.12
C ALA A 14 -43.21 7.62 -5.14
N GLY A 15 -42.63 8.47 -5.99
CA GLY A 15 -41.52 8.10 -6.84
C GLY A 15 -40.28 7.87 -5.98
N THR A 16 -39.85 6.63 -5.80
CA THR A 16 -38.55 6.31 -5.29
C THR A 16 -37.50 6.75 -6.31
N LEU A 17 -36.88 7.91 -6.10
CA LEU A 17 -35.64 8.25 -6.79
C LEU A 17 -34.56 7.24 -6.33
N SER A 18 -34.37 6.19 -7.11
CA SER A 18 -33.14 5.40 -7.03
C SER A 18 -32.00 6.33 -7.47
N ALA A 19 -31.25 6.85 -6.52
CA ALA A 19 -30.00 7.51 -6.82
C ALA A 19 -29.10 6.47 -7.51
N THR A 20 -28.95 6.58 -8.84
CA THR A 20 -27.96 5.78 -9.56
C THR A 20 -26.60 6.14 -8.98
N ALA A 21 -25.90 5.15 -8.42
CA ALA A 21 -24.53 5.34 -7.95
C ALA A 21 -23.72 5.96 -9.10
N ALA A 22 -22.99 7.04 -8.82
CA ALA A 22 -22.14 7.67 -9.82
C ALA A 22 -21.13 6.65 -10.31
N THR A 23 -21.07 6.44 -11.62
CA THR A 23 -20.12 5.49 -12.23
C THR A 23 -18.71 6.02 -12.03
N LEU A 24 -17.85 5.29 -11.31
CA LEU A 24 -16.45 5.67 -11.13
C LEU A 24 -15.71 5.73 -12.49
N PRO A 25 -14.60 6.48 -12.60
CA PRO A 25 -13.79 6.53 -13.82
C PRO A 25 -13.24 5.14 -14.23
N THR A 26 -12.97 4.94 -15.51
CA THR A 26 -12.36 3.72 -16.04
C THR A 26 -10.95 3.51 -15.48
N ALA A 27 -10.45 2.27 -15.54
CA ALA A 27 -9.09 1.94 -15.12
C ALA A 27 -8.03 2.81 -15.85
N LYS A 28 -8.24 3.11 -17.12
CA LYS A 28 -7.36 3.99 -17.92
C LYS A 28 -7.38 5.44 -17.42
N GLU A 29 -8.55 5.97 -17.09
CA GLU A 29 -8.68 7.33 -16.55
C GLU A 29 -8.10 7.44 -15.13
N VAL A 30 -8.23 6.38 -14.34
CA VAL A 30 -7.60 6.26 -13.01
C VAL A 30 -6.09 6.24 -13.16
N GLN A 31 -5.54 5.34 -14.01
CA GLN A 31 -4.10 5.23 -14.23
C GLN A 31 -3.47 6.53 -14.69
N ALA A 32 -4.14 7.28 -15.57
CA ALA A 32 -3.64 8.58 -16.05
C ALA A 32 -3.37 9.60 -14.93
N LYS A 33 -3.98 9.40 -13.76
CA LYS A 33 -3.84 10.27 -12.58
C LYS A 33 -2.95 9.67 -11.49
N MET A 34 -2.54 8.41 -11.59
CA MET A 34 -1.78 7.72 -10.55
C MET A 34 -0.33 8.21 -10.42
N GLY A 35 0.29 8.71 -11.51
CA GLY A 35 1.66 9.21 -11.49
C GLY A 35 2.68 8.13 -11.08
N MET A 36 3.66 8.49 -10.26
CA MET A 36 4.54 7.51 -9.60
C MET A 36 4.00 7.14 -8.23
N GLY A 37 4.26 5.91 -7.78
CA GLY A 37 3.76 5.36 -6.53
C GLY A 37 4.85 4.94 -5.55
N PHE A 38 4.41 4.61 -4.33
CA PHE A 38 5.23 4.20 -3.20
C PHE A 38 4.57 3.04 -2.45
N ASN A 39 5.32 1.99 -2.12
CA ASN A 39 4.83 0.91 -1.25
C ASN A 39 5.15 1.21 0.22
N ILE A 40 4.18 0.95 1.10
CA ILE A 40 4.45 0.87 2.54
C ILE A 40 4.73 -0.59 2.89
N GLY A 41 5.88 -1.09 2.43
CA GLY A 41 6.30 -2.47 2.65
C GLY A 41 6.76 -2.73 4.08
N ASN A 42 6.81 -4.00 4.47
CA ASN A 42 7.19 -4.49 5.80
C ASN A 42 6.37 -3.84 6.93
N SER A 43 5.06 -3.66 6.70
CA SER A 43 4.12 -3.06 7.65
C SER A 43 2.84 -3.88 7.74
N MET A 44 1.79 -3.53 6.98
CA MET A 44 0.47 -4.17 7.13
C MET A 44 0.42 -5.62 6.59
N GLU A 45 1.38 -6.05 5.79
CA GLU A 45 1.53 -7.43 5.32
C GLU A 45 2.27 -8.36 6.30
N VAL A 46 2.84 -7.80 7.37
CA VAL A 46 3.55 -8.59 8.38
C VAL A 46 2.57 -9.46 9.16
N PRO A 47 2.70 -10.79 9.13
CA PRO A 47 1.73 -11.67 9.78
C PRO A 47 1.61 -11.42 11.28
N ASN A 48 0.40 -11.52 11.80
CA ASN A 48 0.03 -11.39 13.21
C ASN A 48 0.21 -9.98 13.82
N ASN A 49 1.29 -9.27 13.51
CA ASN A 49 1.53 -7.93 14.05
C ASN A 49 2.40 -7.11 13.09
N PRO A 50 1.89 -6.00 12.56
CA PRO A 50 2.59 -5.10 11.62
C PRO A 50 3.96 -4.60 12.09
N THR A 51 4.27 -4.69 13.38
CA THR A 51 5.54 -4.18 13.92
C THR A 51 6.62 -5.24 14.12
N LEU A 52 6.34 -6.52 13.82
CA LEU A 52 7.28 -7.61 14.07
C LEU A 52 8.57 -7.53 13.22
N TRP A 53 8.50 -6.92 12.03
CA TRP A 53 9.67 -6.72 11.17
C TRP A 53 10.36 -5.36 11.39
N GLY A 54 10.08 -4.70 12.52
CA GLY A 54 10.80 -3.51 12.99
C GLY A 54 10.20 -2.17 12.58
N ASN A 55 9.23 -2.12 11.67
CA ASN A 55 8.55 -0.87 11.35
C ASN A 55 7.43 -0.56 12.35
N PRO A 56 7.21 0.72 12.67
CA PRO A 56 6.02 1.14 13.40
C PRO A 56 4.77 1.07 12.50
N TYR A 57 3.58 1.14 13.11
CA TYR A 57 2.36 1.35 12.34
C TYR A 57 2.48 2.60 11.46
N PRO A 58 1.99 2.55 10.20
CA PRO A 58 1.95 3.73 9.33
C PRO A 58 1.16 4.87 9.98
N THR A 59 1.61 6.11 9.78
CA THR A 59 1.01 7.32 10.36
C THR A 59 0.57 8.30 9.29
N GLN A 60 -0.31 9.26 9.64
CA GLN A 60 -0.67 10.34 8.71
C GLN A 60 0.57 11.10 8.23
N ALA A 61 1.52 11.41 9.14
CA ALA A 61 2.76 12.11 8.80
C ALA A 61 3.61 11.37 7.74
N LEU A 62 3.64 10.04 7.78
CA LEU A 62 4.30 9.24 6.75
C LEU A 62 3.61 9.43 5.39
N LEU A 63 2.28 9.29 5.33
CA LEU A 63 1.51 9.40 4.09
C LEU A 63 1.57 10.82 3.51
N ASP A 64 1.54 11.84 4.35
CA ASP A 64 1.75 13.24 3.96
C ASP A 64 3.12 13.45 3.33
N SER A 65 4.15 12.84 3.92
CA SER A 65 5.52 12.90 3.40
C SER A 65 5.69 12.15 2.08
N VAL A 66 5.04 11.00 1.92
CA VAL A 66 4.95 10.29 0.64
C VAL A 66 4.37 11.20 -0.45
N LYS A 67 3.27 11.88 -0.14
CA LYS A 67 2.64 12.83 -1.08
C LYS A 67 3.55 14.02 -1.37
N ALA A 68 4.15 14.64 -0.36
CA ALA A 68 5.07 15.77 -0.50
C ALA A 68 6.33 15.39 -1.31
N ALA A 69 6.79 14.15 -1.19
CA ALA A 69 7.90 13.62 -1.99
C ALA A 69 7.56 13.49 -3.50
N GLY A 70 6.30 13.71 -3.88
CA GLY A 70 5.85 13.75 -5.28
C GLY A 70 5.19 12.44 -5.75
N PHE A 71 5.00 11.49 -4.86
CA PHE A 71 4.22 10.30 -5.16
C PHE A 71 2.72 10.64 -5.21
N ASN A 72 2.01 10.08 -6.17
CA ASN A 72 0.57 10.27 -6.30
C ASN A 72 -0.23 8.99 -6.04
N THR A 73 0.47 7.88 -5.87
CA THR A 73 -0.10 6.57 -5.55
C THR A 73 0.63 5.97 -4.35
N VAL A 74 -0.11 5.23 -3.51
CA VAL A 74 0.46 4.37 -2.48
C VAL A 74 -0.12 2.96 -2.62
N ARG A 75 0.75 1.94 -2.48
CA ARG A 75 0.32 0.55 -2.34
C ARG A 75 0.52 0.15 -0.87
N ILE A 76 -0.53 -0.41 -0.29
CA ILE A 76 -0.56 -0.89 1.09
C ILE A 76 -0.66 -2.41 1.04
N PRO A 77 0.49 -3.12 1.06
CA PRO A 77 0.49 -4.56 1.22
C PRO A 77 -0.22 -4.97 2.50
N CYS A 78 -1.08 -6.02 2.47
CA CYS A 78 -1.85 -6.44 3.64
C CYS A 78 -1.90 -7.95 3.80
N ALA A 79 -1.64 -8.41 5.04
CA ALA A 79 -1.96 -9.75 5.50
C ALA A 79 -3.41 -9.82 5.99
N TRP A 80 -4.08 -10.96 5.77
CA TRP A 80 -5.48 -11.13 6.14
C TRP A 80 -5.74 -12.43 6.90
N ASP A 81 -5.14 -13.55 6.48
CA ASP A 81 -5.41 -14.87 7.05
C ASP A 81 -4.94 -15.01 8.50
N SER A 82 -3.81 -14.40 8.82
CA SER A 82 -3.26 -14.32 10.19
C SER A 82 -4.10 -13.46 11.15
N HIS A 83 -5.08 -12.71 10.64
CA HIS A 83 -5.97 -11.85 11.40
C HIS A 83 -7.42 -12.32 11.38
N THR A 84 -7.63 -13.63 11.30
CA THR A 84 -8.98 -14.23 11.22
C THR A 84 -9.46 -14.84 12.55
N SER A 85 -10.77 -14.93 12.68
CA SER A 85 -11.46 -15.71 13.70
C SER A 85 -12.69 -16.34 13.08
N GLY A 86 -12.85 -17.66 13.27
CA GLY A 86 -13.97 -18.40 12.66
C GLY A 86 -13.99 -18.33 11.13
N GLY A 87 -12.82 -18.28 10.48
CA GLY A 87 -12.67 -18.22 9.02
C GLY A 87 -13.02 -16.87 8.38
N LYS A 88 -13.17 -15.82 9.19
CA LYS A 88 -13.44 -14.44 8.74
C LYS A 88 -12.39 -13.49 9.28
N VAL A 89 -12.02 -12.47 8.49
CA VAL A 89 -11.19 -11.37 8.96
C VAL A 89 -11.89 -10.66 10.10
N THR A 90 -11.13 -10.36 11.18
CA THR A 90 -11.69 -9.69 12.36
C THR A 90 -12.00 -8.21 12.05
N GLU A 91 -13.08 -7.68 12.64
CA GLU A 91 -13.41 -6.26 12.48
C GLU A 91 -12.30 -5.34 13.00
N THR A 92 -11.60 -5.74 14.06
CA THR A 92 -10.45 -4.99 14.60
C THR A 92 -9.35 -4.82 13.55
N TRP A 93 -9.08 -5.87 12.78
CA TRP A 93 -8.09 -5.78 11.70
C TRP A 93 -8.58 -4.94 10.53
N LEU A 94 -9.83 -5.14 10.11
CA LEU A 94 -10.45 -4.29 9.08
C LEU A 94 -10.41 -2.80 9.46
N ASP A 95 -10.62 -2.46 10.74
CA ASP A 95 -10.53 -1.08 11.24
C ASP A 95 -9.09 -0.55 11.26
N SER A 96 -8.12 -1.42 11.58
CA SER A 96 -6.69 -1.06 11.54
C SER A 96 -6.25 -0.74 10.11
N VAL A 97 -6.60 -1.58 9.15
CA VAL A 97 -6.31 -1.34 7.73
C VAL A 97 -7.04 -0.10 7.22
N LYS A 98 -8.32 0.07 7.62
CA LYS A 98 -9.10 1.27 7.27
C LYS A 98 -8.41 2.54 7.73
N THR A 99 -7.84 2.56 8.91
CA THR A 99 -7.12 3.73 9.44
C THR A 99 -5.95 4.11 8.54
N VAL A 100 -5.17 3.15 8.06
CA VAL A 100 -4.03 3.42 7.16
C VAL A 100 -4.51 3.87 5.77
N VAL A 101 -5.59 3.25 5.25
CA VAL A 101 -6.24 3.68 4.01
C VAL A 101 -6.76 5.12 4.14
N ASP A 102 -7.39 5.47 5.25
CA ASP A 102 -7.87 6.85 5.50
C ASP A 102 -6.72 7.86 5.49
N TYR A 103 -5.56 7.54 6.07
CA TYR A 103 -4.38 8.41 6.01
C TYR A 103 -3.93 8.65 4.56
N ALA A 104 -3.90 7.60 3.75
CA ALA A 104 -3.53 7.70 2.35
C ALA A 104 -4.54 8.54 1.54
N MET A 105 -5.83 8.29 1.75
CA MET A 105 -6.92 9.01 1.08
C MET A 105 -6.91 10.50 1.47
N ARG A 106 -6.72 10.83 2.74
CA ARG A 106 -6.57 12.22 3.23
C ARG A 106 -5.35 12.92 2.66
N ALA A 107 -4.26 12.20 2.48
CA ALA A 107 -3.08 12.73 1.76
C ALA A 107 -3.35 12.95 0.25
N GLY A 108 -4.51 12.58 -0.26
CA GLY A 108 -4.90 12.72 -1.67
C GLY A 108 -4.19 11.73 -2.59
N LEU A 109 -3.79 10.57 -2.06
CA LEU A 109 -3.12 9.51 -2.82
C LEU A 109 -4.15 8.56 -3.48
N TYR A 110 -3.85 8.06 -4.66
CA TYR A 110 -4.44 6.84 -5.16
C TYR A 110 -3.92 5.69 -4.29
N THR A 111 -4.81 4.83 -3.80
CA THR A 111 -4.48 3.83 -2.79
C THR A 111 -4.79 2.44 -3.31
N ILE A 112 -3.80 1.57 -3.38
CA ILE A 112 -3.95 0.17 -3.77
C ILE A 112 -3.90 -0.68 -2.51
N LEU A 113 -4.96 -1.45 -2.26
CA LEU A 113 -5.05 -2.42 -1.19
C LEU A 113 -5.07 -3.82 -1.78
N ASN A 114 -4.21 -4.72 -1.32
CA ASN A 114 -4.09 -6.08 -1.86
C ASN A 114 -4.28 -7.18 -0.80
N ILE A 115 -4.31 -8.42 -1.27
CA ILE A 115 -3.93 -9.59 -0.49
C ILE A 115 -2.44 -9.84 -0.78
N HIS A 116 -1.60 -9.69 0.26
CA HIS A 116 -0.16 -9.93 0.14
C HIS A 116 0.19 -11.36 0.56
N HIS A 117 1.48 -11.72 0.54
CA HIS A 117 1.92 -12.98 1.13
C HIS A 117 1.83 -12.91 2.67
N GLU A 118 1.71 -14.04 3.32
CA GLU A 118 1.67 -14.16 4.78
C GLU A 118 2.78 -15.11 5.25
N GLY A 119 4.04 -14.68 5.08
CA GLY A 119 5.21 -15.52 5.30
C GLY A 119 5.51 -16.48 4.15
N GLU A 120 6.49 -17.37 4.33
CA GLU A 120 6.84 -18.36 3.32
C GLU A 120 5.67 -19.30 3.06
N GLY A 121 5.21 -19.33 1.80
CA GLY A 121 4.17 -20.23 1.35
C GLY A 121 2.75 -19.76 1.51
N GLY A 122 2.42 -18.81 2.37
CA GLY A 122 1.07 -18.26 2.58
C GLY A 122 -0.13 -19.12 2.19
N TRP A 123 -1.33 -18.66 2.41
CA TRP A 123 -2.52 -19.45 2.04
C TRP A 123 -2.84 -19.44 0.53
N PHE A 124 -2.36 -18.42 -0.21
CA PHE A 124 -2.68 -18.20 -1.62
C PHE A 124 -1.46 -18.28 -2.53
N GLN A 125 -0.46 -17.41 -2.32
CA GLN A 125 0.59 -17.11 -3.31
C GLN A 125 1.31 -18.35 -3.86
N SER A 126 1.74 -19.28 -3.02
CA SER A 126 2.47 -20.49 -3.40
C SER A 126 1.57 -21.72 -3.63
N ASN A 127 0.25 -21.56 -3.51
CA ASN A 127 -0.70 -22.66 -3.54
C ASN A 127 -1.55 -22.71 -4.81
N ILE A 128 -1.07 -22.09 -5.89
CA ILE A 128 -1.75 -22.17 -7.20
C ILE A 128 -1.46 -23.53 -7.84
N GLY A 129 -2.41 -24.45 -7.71
CA GLY A 129 -2.31 -25.79 -8.29
C GLY A 129 -2.79 -25.86 -9.74
N THR A 130 -2.85 -27.09 -10.27
CA THR A 130 -3.40 -27.37 -11.61
C THR A 130 -4.92 -27.54 -11.61
N SER A 131 -5.55 -27.47 -10.44
CA SER A 131 -7.00 -27.49 -10.24
C SER A 131 -7.39 -26.55 -9.11
N VAL A 132 -8.62 -26.07 -9.14
CA VAL A 132 -9.17 -25.20 -8.10
C VAL A 132 -9.24 -25.94 -6.78
N ASP A 133 -8.69 -25.33 -5.72
CA ASP A 133 -8.89 -25.72 -4.34
C ASP A 133 -10.05 -24.92 -3.76
N ASN A 134 -11.11 -25.60 -3.35
CA ASN A 134 -12.31 -24.97 -2.79
C ASN A 134 -12.03 -24.21 -1.49
N THR A 135 -11.00 -24.59 -0.73
CA THR A 135 -10.61 -23.88 0.50
C THR A 135 -10.06 -22.51 0.16
N ILE A 136 -9.17 -22.45 -0.83
CA ILE A 136 -8.58 -21.20 -1.34
C ILE A 136 -9.67 -20.32 -1.95
N ASP A 137 -10.53 -20.90 -2.80
CA ASP A 137 -11.61 -20.17 -3.48
C ASP A 137 -12.60 -19.56 -2.47
N ASN A 138 -13.00 -20.32 -1.45
CA ASN A 138 -13.86 -19.82 -0.38
C ASN A 138 -13.20 -18.72 0.47
N LYS A 139 -11.89 -18.82 0.76
CA LYS A 139 -11.16 -17.75 1.44
C LYS A 139 -11.11 -16.49 0.57
N MET A 140 -10.77 -16.61 -0.72
CA MET A 140 -10.75 -15.50 -1.68
C MET A 140 -12.10 -14.77 -1.68
N LYS A 141 -13.20 -15.51 -1.84
CA LYS A 141 -14.55 -14.96 -1.80
C LYS A 141 -14.86 -14.29 -0.46
N THR A 142 -14.56 -14.96 0.66
CA THR A 142 -14.90 -14.46 1.99
C THR A 142 -14.16 -13.19 2.33
N TYR A 143 -12.84 -13.15 2.13
CA TYR A 143 -12.02 -12.00 2.49
C TYR A 143 -12.34 -10.80 1.60
N TRP A 144 -12.42 -10.99 0.27
CA TRP A 144 -12.78 -9.90 -0.62
C TRP A 144 -14.19 -9.38 -0.41
N THR A 145 -15.14 -10.22 -0.01
CA THR A 145 -16.49 -9.74 0.37
C THR A 145 -16.42 -8.84 1.61
N GLN A 146 -15.63 -9.19 2.63
CA GLN A 146 -15.48 -8.39 3.84
C GLN A 146 -14.73 -7.08 3.56
N ILE A 147 -13.59 -7.15 2.87
CA ILE A 147 -12.78 -5.99 2.48
C ILE A 147 -13.62 -5.03 1.63
N ALA A 148 -14.27 -5.53 0.59
CA ALA A 148 -15.07 -4.71 -0.31
C ALA A 148 -16.25 -4.03 0.41
N ASN A 149 -16.94 -4.72 1.32
CA ASN A 149 -18.00 -4.10 2.12
C ASN A 149 -17.46 -2.99 3.05
N LYS A 150 -16.28 -3.18 3.65
CA LYS A 150 -15.65 -2.18 4.54
C LYS A 150 -15.38 -0.86 3.81
N PHE A 151 -14.99 -0.95 2.54
CA PHE A 151 -14.54 0.18 1.73
C PHE A 151 -15.50 0.58 0.60
N LYS A 152 -16.73 0.09 0.61
CA LYS A 152 -17.65 0.21 -0.53
C LYS A 152 -17.97 1.66 -0.94
N ASN A 153 -17.93 2.60 0.01
CA ASN A 153 -18.27 4.01 -0.22
C ASN A 153 -17.05 4.89 -0.57
N TYR A 154 -15.83 4.34 -0.61
CA TYR A 154 -14.64 5.10 -1.01
C TYR A 154 -14.69 5.41 -2.51
N ASN A 155 -14.20 6.59 -2.88
CA ASN A 155 -14.22 7.04 -4.28
C ASN A 155 -13.20 6.27 -5.16
N GLU A 156 -13.00 6.73 -6.41
CA GLU A 156 -12.17 6.09 -7.42
C GLU A 156 -10.68 5.99 -7.06
N ARG A 157 -10.22 6.75 -6.06
CA ARG A 157 -8.82 6.69 -5.64
C ARG A 157 -8.47 5.43 -4.84
N LEU A 158 -9.45 4.67 -4.36
CA LEU A 158 -9.19 3.36 -3.75
C LEU A 158 -9.37 2.27 -4.80
N LEU A 159 -8.32 1.46 -5.00
CA LEU A 159 -8.24 0.32 -5.90
C LEU A 159 -8.02 -0.95 -5.10
N PHE A 160 -8.50 -2.09 -5.61
CA PHE A 160 -8.24 -3.40 -5.02
C PHE A 160 -7.40 -4.26 -5.95
N ALA A 161 -6.39 -4.94 -5.39
CA ALA A 161 -5.51 -5.85 -6.10
C ALA A 161 -5.66 -7.27 -5.55
N GLY A 162 -6.02 -8.22 -6.42
CA GLY A 162 -6.48 -9.55 -6.03
C GLY A 162 -5.47 -10.38 -5.26
N ALA A 163 -4.17 -10.15 -5.51
CA ALA A 163 -3.06 -10.87 -4.90
C ALA A 163 -1.79 -10.00 -4.83
N ASN A 164 -0.64 -10.64 -4.57
CA ASN A 164 0.70 -10.04 -4.66
C ASN A 164 1.49 -10.65 -5.83
N GLU A 165 2.23 -11.72 -5.59
CA GLU A 165 3.09 -12.42 -6.55
C GLU A 165 2.65 -13.89 -6.70
N PRO A 166 1.47 -14.15 -7.27
CA PRO A 166 0.91 -15.50 -7.31
C PRO A 166 1.77 -16.41 -8.19
N GLY A 167 2.26 -17.48 -7.59
CA GLY A 167 3.08 -18.44 -8.30
C GLY A 167 3.32 -19.69 -7.48
N PRO A 168 3.01 -20.88 -8.01
CA PRO A 168 3.39 -22.11 -7.34
C PRO A 168 4.92 -22.21 -7.30
N ASN A 169 5.40 -22.87 -6.28
CA ASN A 169 6.81 -23.21 -6.17
C ASN A 169 7.16 -24.38 -7.13
N VAL A 170 6.98 -24.12 -8.43
CA VAL A 170 7.28 -25.07 -9.52
C VAL A 170 8.11 -24.40 -10.60
N ASN A 171 9.02 -25.16 -11.19
CA ASN A 171 9.91 -24.66 -12.24
C ASN A 171 9.18 -24.32 -13.56
N THR A 172 7.99 -24.87 -13.78
CA THR A 172 7.26 -24.68 -15.05
C THR A 172 5.77 -24.49 -14.81
N TRP A 173 5.25 -23.35 -15.27
CA TRP A 173 3.83 -23.08 -15.34
C TRP A 173 3.18 -23.83 -16.48
N THR A 174 2.03 -24.44 -16.21
CA THR A 174 1.17 -25.05 -17.23
C THR A 174 -0.07 -24.19 -17.47
N SER A 175 -0.79 -24.45 -18.56
CA SER A 175 -2.07 -23.79 -18.83
C SER A 175 -3.11 -24.05 -17.72
N GLN A 176 -3.03 -25.19 -17.03
CA GLN A 176 -3.89 -25.50 -15.90
C GLN A 176 -3.62 -24.56 -14.70
N HIS A 177 -2.37 -24.29 -14.35
CA HIS A 177 -2.03 -23.32 -13.31
C HIS A 177 -2.58 -21.93 -13.67
N VAL A 178 -2.43 -21.51 -14.94
CA VAL A 178 -2.98 -20.23 -15.41
C VAL A 178 -4.50 -20.20 -15.27
N SER A 179 -5.19 -21.26 -15.71
CA SER A 179 -6.64 -21.36 -15.59
C SER A 179 -7.11 -21.33 -14.14
N THR A 180 -6.40 -21.99 -13.23
CA THR A 180 -6.69 -21.98 -11.79
C THR A 180 -6.51 -20.58 -11.21
N LEU A 181 -5.42 -19.89 -11.53
CA LEU A 181 -5.20 -18.52 -11.09
C LEU A 181 -6.29 -17.58 -11.60
N MET A 182 -6.65 -17.67 -12.89
CA MET A 182 -7.70 -16.82 -13.47
C MET A 182 -9.08 -17.13 -12.88
N HIS A 183 -9.33 -18.36 -12.44
CA HIS A 183 -10.55 -18.71 -11.68
C HIS A 183 -10.59 -17.98 -10.33
N TYR A 184 -9.51 -17.98 -9.57
CA TYR A 184 -9.46 -17.24 -8.29
C TYR A 184 -9.62 -15.72 -8.50
N TYR A 185 -9.10 -15.17 -9.58
CA TYR A 185 -9.37 -13.77 -9.92
C TYR A 185 -10.82 -13.53 -10.35
N GLN A 186 -11.48 -14.49 -10.99
CA GLN A 186 -12.92 -14.39 -11.24
C GLN A 186 -13.70 -14.35 -9.93
N THR A 187 -13.35 -15.21 -8.97
CA THR A 187 -13.95 -15.20 -7.62
C THR A 187 -13.74 -13.86 -6.90
N PHE A 188 -12.53 -13.29 -6.98
CA PHE A 188 -12.23 -11.95 -6.47
C PHE A 188 -13.12 -10.88 -7.07
N ILE A 189 -13.18 -10.80 -8.41
CA ILE A 189 -13.97 -9.80 -9.13
C ILE A 189 -15.45 -9.94 -8.75
N ASP A 190 -16.01 -11.15 -8.81
CA ASP A 190 -17.42 -11.39 -8.50
C ASP A 190 -17.76 -11.07 -7.05
N ALA A 191 -16.88 -11.40 -6.10
CA ALA A 191 -17.05 -11.06 -4.70
C ALA A 191 -17.09 -9.55 -4.47
N VAL A 192 -16.18 -8.80 -5.08
CA VAL A 192 -16.15 -7.33 -4.98
C VAL A 192 -17.39 -6.72 -5.63
N ARG A 193 -17.73 -7.10 -6.86
CA ARG A 193 -18.89 -6.57 -7.60
C ARG A 193 -20.22 -6.85 -6.89
N ALA A 194 -20.36 -7.99 -6.24
CA ALA A 194 -21.56 -8.38 -5.50
C ALA A 194 -21.85 -7.47 -4.29
N THR A 195 -20.87 -6.75 -3.77
CA THR A 195 -21.08 -5.83 -2.63
C THR A 195 -21.81 -4.54 -3.02
N GLY A 196 -21.86 -4.19 -4.31
CA GLY A 196 -22.58 -3.01 -4.81
C GLY A 196 -21.91 -1.67 -4.47
N GLY A 197 -22.64 -0.57 -4.66
CA GLY A 197 -22.15 0.79 -4.47
C GLY A 197 -20.96 1.10 -5.39
N ASN A 198 -19.96 1.83 -4.94
CA ASN A 198 -18.80 2.17 -5.76
C ASN A 198 -18.01 0.93 -6.22
N ASN A 199 -18.17 -0.21 -5.56
CA ASN A 199 -17.50 -1.45 -5.95
C ASN A 199 -18.06 -2.05 -7.25
N GLU A 200 -19.26 -1.65 -7.70
CA GLU A 200 -19.79 -2.10 -8.99
C GLU A 200 -18.88 -1.67 -10.15
N THR A 201 -18.21 -0.52 -10.01
CA THR A 201 -17.38 0.08 -11.06
C THR A 201 -15.95 0.41 -10.62
N ARG A 202 -15.55 0.03 -9.39
CA ARG A 202 -14.20 0.22 -8.86
C ARG A 202 -13.16 -0.45 -9.74
N THR A 203 -12.02 0.20 -9.98
CA THR A 203 -10.87 -0.41 -10.63
C THR A 203 -10.31 -1.55 -9.79
N LEU A 204 -10.16 -2.72 -10.41
CA LEU A 204 -9.58 -3.92 -9.84
C LEU A 204 -8.28 -4.26 -10.57
N ILE A 205 -7.34 -4.86 -9.85
CA ILE A 205 -6.01 -5.19 -10.36
C ILE A 205 -5.80 -6.70 -10.23
N ILE A 206 -5.36 -7.33 -11.32
CA ILE A 206 -4.95 -8.73 -11.33
C ILE A 206 -3.44 -8.80 -11.62
N GLN A 207 -2.77 -9.75 -11.02
CA GLN A 207 -1.33 -9.91 -11.11
C GLN A 207 -0.95 -10.92 -12.19
N GLY A 208 0.19 -10.68 -12.84
CA GLY A 208 0.85 -11.66 -13.68
C GLY A 208 1.45 -12.82 -12.88
N LEU A 209 1.85 -13.87 -13.58
CA LEU A 209 2.48 -15.06 -12.99
C LEU A 209 3.80 -14.70 -12.29
N ASN A 210 3.87 -14.87 -10.97
CA ASN A 210 4.96 -14.37 -10.12
C ASN A 210 5.26 -12.87 -10.33
N THR A 211 4.30 -12.11 -10.88
CA THR A 211 4.48 -10.75 -11.39
C THR A 211 5.65 -10.57 -12.38
N ASP A 212 6.13 -11.68 -12.91
CA ASP A 212 7.21 -11.75 -13.89
C ASP A 212 6.69 -11.40 -15.29
N ILE A 213 7.38 -10.49 -15.96
CA ILE A 213 6.97 -9.95 -17.28
C ILE A 213 7.00 -11.05 -18.34
N ASP A 214 8.09 -11.79 -18.46
CA ASP A 214 8.26 -12.79 -19.51
C ASP A 214 7.35 -14.00 -19.34
N LYS A 215 7.16 -14.46 -18.10
CA LYS A 215 6.19 -15.52 -17.79
C LYS A 215 4.77 -15.07 -18.11
N SER A 216 4.41 -13.84 -17.76
CA SER A 216 3.08 -13.28 -18.02
C SER A 216 2.80 -13.18 -19.52
N VAL A 217 3.73 -12.62 -20.30
CA VAL A 217 3.58 -12.52 -21.78
C VAL A 217 3.45 -13.89 -22.43
N LYS A 218 4.24 -14.87 -21.96
CA LYS A 218 4.24 -16.23 -22.50
C LYS A 218 2.96 -16.98 -22.19
N SER A 219 2.38 -16.80 -20.98
CA SER A 219 1.39 -17.75 -20.46
C SER A 219 0.04 -17.13 -20.12
N ALA A 220 -0.06 -15.80 -19.94
CA ALA A 220 -1.29 -15.10 -19.55
C ALA A 220 -1.69 -14.01 -20.56
N PRO A 221 -1.96 -14.35 -21.83
CA PRO A 221 -2.50 -13.37 -22.77
C PRO A 221 -3.87 -12.88 -22.29
N VAL A 222 -4.28 -11.68 -22.70
CA VAL A 222 -5.56 -11.05 -22.28
C VAL A 222 -6.80 -11.93 -22.57
N SER A 223 -6.70 -12.86 -23.51
CA SER A 223 -7.78 -13.83 -23.79
C SER A 223 -8.02 -14.81 -22.64
N THR A 224 -7.08 -14.98 -21.73
CA THR A 224 -7.22 -15.82 -20.52
C THR A 224 -7.77 -15.07 -19.33
N PHE A 225 -7.88 -13.75 -19.40
CA PHE A 225 -8.27 -12.91 -18.28
C PHE A 225 -9.70 -13.22 -17.81
N PRO A 226 -9.97 -13.06 -16.51
CA PRO A 226 -11.32 -13.18 -15.97
C PRO A 226 -12.23 -12.12 -16.60
N LYS A 227 -13.53 -12.38 -16.60
CA LYS A 227 -14.53 -11.45 -17.14
C LYS A 227 -15.05 -10.52 -16.07
N ASP A 228 -15.04 -9.23 -16.35
CA ASP A 228 -15.76 -8.25 -15.53
C ASP A 228 -17.10 -7.90 -16.20
N LYS A 229 -18.16 -7.74 -15.40
CA LYS A 229 -19.47 -7.27 -15.87
C LYS A 229 -19.43 -5.85 -16.43
N VAL A 230 -18.44 -5.06 -16.01
CA VAL A 230 -18.24 -3.68 -16.44
C VAL A 230 -16.89 -3.56 -17.14
N GLU A 231 -16.93 -3.28 -18.42
CA GLU A 231 -15.73 -3.13 -19.24
C GLU A 231 -14.82 -1.99 -18.77
N GLY A 232 -13.52 -2.15 -19.03
CA GLY A 232 -12.51 -1.12 -18.76
C GLY A 232 -12.25 -0.87 -17.28
N ARG A 233 -12.47 -1.86 -16.40
CA ARG A 233 -12.27 -1.74 -14.94
C ARG A 233 -11.13 -2.58 -14.40
N LEU A 234 -10.41 -3.31 -15.27
CA LEU A 234 -9.27 -4.11 -14.87
C LEU A 234 -7.95 -3.45 -15.24
N MET A 235 -6.98 -3.53 -14.34
CA MET A 235 -5.55 -3.27 -14.54
C MET A 235 -4.77 -4.57 -14.39
N PHE A 236 -3.56 -4.57 -14.93
CA PHE A 236 -2.61 -5.67 -14.82
C PHE A 236 -1.38 -5.23 -14.06
N GLU A 237 -0.86 -6.08 -13.16
CA GLU A 237 0.31 -5.77 -12.31
C GLU A 237 1.44 -6.73 -12.60
N VAL A 238 2.64 -6.17 -12.76
CA VAL A 238 3.94 -6.87 -12.79
C VAL A 238 4.90 -6.19 -11.84
N HIS A 239 5.96 -6.89 -11.42
CA HIS A 239 7.05 -6.34 -10.63
C HIS A 239 8.34 -6.30 -11.45
N TYR A 240 9.30 -5.45 -11.04
CA TYR A 240 10.53 -5.28 -11.78
C TYR A 240 11.72 -5.09 -10.84
N TYR A 241 12.53 -6.14 -10.72
CA TYR A 241 13.75 -6.15 -9.92
C TYR A 241 14.98 -6.57 -10.71
N ASP A 242 14.98 -6.30 -12.02
CA ASP A 242 16.11 -6.64 -12.87
C ASP A 242 17.19 -5.54 -12.92
N PRO A 243 18.48 -5.94 -12.91
CA PRO A 243 18.96 -7.30 -12.68
C PRO A 243 18.88 -7.66 -11.19
N TYR A 244 18.32 -8.83 -10.85
CA TYR A 244 18.14 -9.32 -9.47
C TYR A 244 19.43 -9.25 -8.66
N GLN A 245 20.57 -9.57 -9.29
CA GLN A 245 21.89 -9.53 -8.66
C GLN A 245 22.29 -8.15 -8.15
N TYR A 246 21.80 -7.10 -8.81
CA TYR A 246 22.02 -5.71 -8.41
C TYR A 246 21.01 -5.24 -7.36
N THR A 247 19.75 -5.58 -7.58
CA THR A 247 18.65 -5.01 -6.80
C THR A 247 18.43 -5.72 -5.47
N LEU A 248 18.31 -7.05 -5.45
CA LEU A 248 17.86 -7.84 -4.31
C LEU A 248 18.89 -8.83 -3.77
N MET A 249 19.78 -9.37 -4.61
CA MET A 249 20.67 -10.45 -4.22
C MET A 249 21.64 -10.01 -3.11
N THR A 250 21.61 -10.68 -1.97
CA THR A 250 22.39 -10.33 -0.78
C THR A 250 23.58 -11.24 -0.53
N SER A 251 23.55 -12.45 -1.11
CA SER A 251 24.60 -13.45 -0.97
C SER A 251 24.73 -14.24 -2.25
N GLN A 252 25.90 -14.89 -2.40
CA GLN A 252 26.16 -15.83 -3.47
C GLN A 252 25.08 -16.92 -3.54
N GLN A 253 24.65 -17.28 -4.75
CA GLN A 253 23.66 -18.31 -5.02
C GLN A 253 24.19 -19.34 -6.01
N ASP A 254 23.82 -20.59 -5.77
CA ASP A 254 24.04 -21.69 -6.71
C ASP A 254 22.69 -22.07 -7.35
N TRP A 255 22.44 -21.56 -8.55
CA TRP A 255 21.22 -21.88 -9.30
C TRP A 255 21.47 -22.89 -10.43
N GLY A 256 22.42 -23.83 -10.22
CA GLY A 256 22.81 -24.81 -11.22
C GLY A 256 23.76 -24.27 -12.29
N ALA A 257 24.35 -23.10 -12.08
CA ALA A 257 25.42 -22.57 -12.91
C ALA A 257 26.75 -23.29 -12.63
N SER A 258 27.67 -23.27 -13.61
CA SER A 258 29.00 -23.84 -13.45
C SER A 258 29.83 -23.18 -12.33
N GLU A 259 29.55 -21.95 -12.02
CA GLU A 259 30.13 -21.18 -10.94
C GLU A 259 29.01 -20.43 -10.18
N PRO A 260 29.16 -20.21 -8.85
CA PRO A 260 28.17 -19.50 -8.06
C PRO A 260 27.95 -18.07 -8.57
N ILE A 261 26.69 -17.66 -8.64
CA ILE A 261 26.30 -16.32 -9.04
C ILE A 261 26.48 -15.36 -7.87
N GLN A 262 27.15 -14.24 -8.12
CA GLN A 262 27.48 -13.23 -7.11
C GLN A 262 26.56 -12.00 -7.17
N PRO A 263 26.34 -11.31 -6.05
CA PRO A 263 25.74 -9.98 -6.07
C PRO A 263 26.52 -9.02 -6.97
N GLN A 264 25.82 -8.07 -7.59
CA GLN A 264 26.41 -6.97 -8.35
C GLN A 264 26.26 -5.67 -7.57
N TYR A 265 27.24 -4.79 -7.72
CA TYR A 265 27.29 -3.57 -6.94
C TYR A 265 27.15 -2.29 -7.77
N TYR A 266 27.31 -2.37 -9.09
CA TYR A 266 27.37 -1.18 -9.96
C TYR A 266 26.41 -1.30 -11.14
N TYR A 267 25.94 -0.14 -11.60
CA TYR A 267 24.96 -0.04 -12.69
C TYR A 267 25.24 1.15 -13.60
N GLY A 268 24.96 1.00 -14.88
CA GLY A 268 24.99 2.06 -15.88
C GLY A 268 26.38 2.65 -16.10
N ASP A 269 26.45 3.96 -16.13
CA ASP A 269 27.69 4.72 -16.34
C ASP A 269 28.67 4.62 -15.15
N TYR A 270 28.20 4.05 -14.04
CA TYR A 270 28.94 3.94 -12.77
C TYR A 270 29.54 2.55 -12.55
N THR A 271 29.69 1.76 -13.63
CA THR A 271 30.36 0.45 -13.57
C THR A 271 31.86 0.59 -13.43
N LYS A 272 32.49 -0.29 -12.62
CA LYS A 272 33.94 -0.40 -12.51
C LYS A 272 34.49 -1.50 -13.40
N ALA A 273 35.60 -1.22 -14.10
CA ALA A 273 36.31 -2.23 -14.89
C ALA A 273 36.86 -3.39 -14.00
N SER A 274 37.13 -3.11 -12.72
CA SER A 274 37.58 -4.07 -11.71
C SER A 274 36.45 -4.76 -10.94
N GLU A 275 35.18 -4.46 -11.26
CA GLU A 275 34.07 -5.22 -10.69
C GLU A 275 34.35 -6.71 -10.97
N PRO A 276 34.33 -7.57 -9.94
CA PRO A 276 34.56 -8.99 -10.14
C PRO A 276 33.66 -9.41 -11.30
N LYS A 277 34.30 -9.93 -12.36
CA LYS A 277 33.68 -10.21 -13.67
C LYS A 277 32.27 -10.64 -13.42
N ARG A 278 31.29 -9.84 -13.89
CA ARG A 278 29.89 -10.21 -13.87
C ARG A 278 29.89 -11.64 -14.31
N ASN A 279 29.71 -12.54 -13.36
CA ASN A 279 30.24 -13.89 -13.35
C ASN A 279 29.87 -14.62 -14.63
N ALA A 280 30.75 -15.53 -15.04
CA ALA A 280 30.41 -16.52 -16.06
C ALA A 280 29.05 -17.18 -15.77
N GLY A 281 28.72 -17.43 -14.48
CA GLY A 281 27.41 -17.90 -14.04
C GLY A 281 26.24 -16.94 -14.32
N TYR A 282 26.43 -15.64 -14.15
CA TYR A 282 25.41 -14.65 -14.53
C TYR A 282 25.18 -14.65 -16.04
N ASN A 283 26.23 -14.63 -16.82
CA ASN A 283 26.13 -14.69 -18.29
C ASN A 283 25.51 -16.00 -18.79
N ALA A 284 25.77 -17.11 -18.12
CA ALA A 284 25.16 -18.40 -18.43
C ALA A 284 23.65 -18.43 -18.09
N TRP A 285 23.25 -17.77 -16.99
CA TRP A 285 21.86 -17.70 -16.56
C TRP A 285 21.07 -16.65 -17.33
N ALA A 286 21.65 -15.47 -17.58
CA ALA A 286 21.02 -14.36 -18.30
C ALA A 286 21.09 -14.54 -19.83
N GLY A 287 21.78 -15.54 -20.33
CA GLY A 287 22.15 -15.64 -21.74
C GLY A 287 23.10 -14.49 -22.14
N SER A 288 23.29 -14.24 -23.41
CA SER A 288 24.15 -13.16 -23.93
C SER A 288 23.57 -11.74 -23.78
N VAL A 289 22.78 -11.48 -22.74
CA VAL A 289 21.98 -10.24 -22.55
C VAL A 289 22.67 -9.19 -21.67
N ASP A 290 23.85 -9.47 -21.26
CA ASP A 290 24.68 -8.82 -20.25
C ASP A 290 24.83 -7.30 -20.36
N SER A 291 25.02 -6.75 -21.55
CA SER A 291 25.18 -5.30 -21.74
C SER A 291 23.87 -4.53 -21.56
N LYS A 292 22.72 -5.16 -21.80
CA LYS A 292 21.41 -4.53 -21.72
C LYS A 292 20.91 -4.46 -20.29
N LEU A 293 21.13 -5.50 -19.48
CA LEU A 293 20.70 -5.58 -18.09
C LEU A 293 21.29 -4.48 -17.20
N GLY A 294 22.50 -4.02 -17.53
CA GLY A 294 23.15 -2.90 -16.84
C GLY A 294 22.79 -1.52 -17.41
N SER A 295 21.70 -1.36 -18.17
CA SER A 295 21.34 -0.10 -18.82
C SER A 295 19.83 0.08 -18.93
N ILE A 296 19.38 1.28 -19.32
CA ILE A 296 17.98 1.61 -19.60
C ILE A 296 17.33 0.73 -20.69
N VAL A 297 18.13 0.09 -21.54
CA VAL A 297 17.62 -0.74 -22.64
C VAL A 297 16.79 -1.90 -22.12
N HIS A 298 17.20 -2.54 -21.03
CA HIS A 298 16.47 -3.69 -20.48
C HIS A 298 15.06 -3.31 -19.98
N PRO A 299 14.87 -2.32 -19.08
CA PRO A 299 13.51 -1.93 -18.69
C PRO A 299 12.68 -1.41 -19.86
N GLN A 300 13.27 -0.76 -20.87
CA GLN A 300 12.56 -0.37 -22.07
C GLN A 300 12.04 -1.58 -22.87
N GLU A 301 12.85 -2.61 -23.07
CA GLU A 301 12.43 -3.84 -23.76
C GLU A 301 11.34 -4.57 -22.96
N GLN A 302 11.47 -4.67 -21.64
CA GLN A 302 10.49 -5.33 -20.79
C GLN A 302 9.14 -4.59 -20.78
N PHE A 303 9.16 -3.28 -20.61
CA PHE A 303 7.92 -2.49 -20.56
C PHE A 303 7.28 -2.31 -21.95
N ALA A 304 8.05 -2.37 -23.05
CA ALA A 304 7.50 -2.49 -24.38
C ALA A 304 6.66 -3.76 -24.56
N LYS A 305 7.09 -4.89 -23.99
CA LYS A 305 6.28 -6.14 -23.97
C LYS A 305 4.95 -5.91 -23.25
N MET A 306 4.97 -5.22 -22.09
CA MET A 306 3.75 -4.89 -21.34
C MET A 306 2.82 -4.00 -22.14
N LYS A 307 3.37 -2.97 -22.80
CA LYS A 307 2.57 -2.10 -23.67
C LYS A 307 1.88 -2.89 -24.77
N THR A 308 2.62 -3.67 -25.54
CA THR A 308 2.09 -4.42 -26.69
C THR A 308 1.07 -5.49 -26.29
N ASN A 309 1.32 -6.20 -25.18
CA ASN A 309 0.50 -7.34 -24.81
C ASN A 309 -0.72 -6.99 -23.96
N TYR A 310 -0.70 -5.83 -23.27
CA TYR A 310 -1.76 -5.47 -22.31
C TYR A 310 -2.27 -4.03 -22.50
N VAL A 311 -1.41 -3.00 -22.47
CA VAL A 311 -1.85 -1.60 -22.54
C VAL A 311 -2.57 -1.31 -23.85
N ASP A 312 -2.00 -1.72 -24.99
CA ASP A 312 -2.59 -1.50 -26.32
C ASP A 312 -3.85 -2.36 -26.55
N LYS A 313 -4.11 -3.33 -25.66
CA LYS A 313 -5.33 -4.15 -25.64
C LYS A 313 -6.37 -3.68 -24.63
N GLY A 314 -6.16 -2.49 -24.03
CA GLY A 314 -7.14 -1.85 -23.15
C GLY A 314 -6.98 -2.16 -21.67
N TYR A 315 -5.91 -2.86 -21.27
CA TYR A 315 -5.61 -3.14 -19.87
C TYR A 315 -4.44 -2.29 -19.40
N PRO A 316 -4.66 -1.22 -18.63
CA PRO A 316 -3.59 -0.44 -18.01
C PRO A 316 -2.66 -1.32 -17.17
N VAL A 317 -1.36 -1.03 -17.16
CA VAL A 317 -0.36 -1.83 -16.46
C VAL A 317 0.31 -0.99 -15.38
N ILE A 318 0.48 -1.58 -14.19
CA ILE A 318 1.32 -1.02 -13.14
C ILE A 318 2.55 -1.91 -12.92
N VAL A 319 3.69 -1.29 -12.60
CA VAL A 319 4.85 -1.95 -12.01
C VAL A 319 4.68 -1.81 -10.51
N GLY A 320 4.00 -2.80 -9.89
CA GLY A 320 3.55 -2.74 -8.50
C GLY A 320 4.69 -2.69 -7.48
N GLU A 321 5.86 -3.18 -7.87
CA GLU A 321 7.08 -3.09 -7.08
C GLU A 321 8.31 -2.93 -7.97
N PHE A 322 9.23 -2.05 -7.56
CA PHE A 322 10.61 -1.96 -8.03
C PHE A 322 11.45 -1.27 -6.98
N GLY A 323 12.72 -1.59 -6.89
CA GLY A 323 13.64 -1.01 -5.93
C GLY A 323 15.02 -1.67 -5.98
N ALA A 324 16.00 -1.07 -5.33
CA ALA A 324 17.35 -1.64 -5.25
C ALA A 324 17.96 -1.37 -3.87
N ASN A 325 18.53 -2.40 -3.26
CA ASN A 325 19.20 -2.32 -1.97
C ASN A 325 20.40 -1.37 -1.99
N VAL A 326 20.63 -0.67 -0.89
CA VAL A 326 21.90 0.02 -0.64
C VAL A 326 22.92 -1.01 -0.15
N ARG A 327 24.11 -1.04 -0.75
CA ARG A 327 25.19 -1.99 -0.41
C ARG A 327 26.18 -1.41 0.62
N SER A 328 25.65 -0.72 1.62
CA SER A 328 26.48 -0.14 2.70
C SER A 328 27.19 -1.17 3.59
N PRO A 329 26.67 -2.39 3.79
CA PRO A 329 27.41 -3.43 4.50
C PRO A 329 28.64 -3.93 3.75
N GLU A 330 28.58 -3.97 2.41
CA GLU A 330 29.63 -4.55 1.56
C GLU A 330 30.61 -3.49 1.02
N LEU A 331 30.15 -2.24 0.90
CA LEU A 331 30.90 -1.16 0.25
C LEU A 331 31.12 0.01 1.21
N SER A 332 32.23 0.70 1.03
CA SER A 332 32.58 1.92 1.78
C SER A 332 33.27 2.96 0.90
N GLY A 333 33.40 4.19 1.40
CA GLY A 333 34.15 5.26 0.74
C GLY A 333 33.69 5.54 -0.69
N SER A 334 34.64 5.59 -1.62
CA SER A 334 34.39 5.87 -3.04
C SER A 334 33.50 4.83 -3.72
N ASP A 335 33.61 3.55 -3.29
CA ASP A 335 32.87 2.46 -3.90
C ASP A 335 31.39 2.52 -3.53
N LEU A 336 31.09 2.82 -2.27
CA LEU A 336 29.72 3.07 -1.85
C LEU A 336 29.12 4.30 -2.55
N ASN A 337 29.89 5.37 -2.75
CA ASN A 337 29.42 6.53 -3.48
C ASN A 337 29.12 6.21 -4.95
N LEU A 338 29.98 5.43 -5.60
CA LEU A 338 29.77 4.97 -6.98
C LEU A 338 28.51 4.10 -7.09
N HIS A 339 28.33 3.17 -6.14
CA HIS A 339 27.12 2.35 -6.04
C HIS A 339 25.85 3.23 -5.90
N LYS A 340 25.87 4.22 -5.00
CA LYS A 340 24.73 5.14 -4.82
C LYS A 340 24.39 5.92 -6.09
N GLN A 341 25.39 6.38 -6.84
CA GLN A 341 25.17 7.03 -8.14
C GLN A 341 24.53 6.07 -9.15
N GLY A 342 24.99 4.81 -9.21
CA GLY A 342 24.36 3.77 -10.02
C GLY A 342 22.91 3.51 -9.61
N ARG A 343 22.60 3.53 -8.30
CA ARG A 343 21.22 3.40 -7.81
C ARG A 343 20.33 4.56 -8.29
N VAL A 344 20.83 5.80 -8.24
CA VAL A 344 20.11 6.97 -8.75
C VAL A 344 19.79 6.78 -10.23
N GLN A 345 20.76 6.36 -11.04
CA GLN A 345 20.56 6.09 -12.46
C GLN A 345 19.55 4.95 -12.67
N TRP A 346 19.68 3.82 -11.97
CA TRP A 346 18.77 2.69 -12.12
C TRP A 346 17.30 3.08 -11.86
N HIS A 347 17.02 3.80 -10.77
CA HIS A 347 15.66 4.23 -10.46
C HIS A 347 15.11 5.20 -11.52
N LYS A 348 15.95 6.13 -12.00
CA LYS A 348 15.57 7.02 -13.09
C LYS A 348 15.25 6.27 -14.38
N ASP A 349 16.07 5.29 -14.73
CA ASP A 349 15.91 4.48 -15.94
C ASP A 349 14.62 3.66 -15.90
N VAL A 350 14.33 3.00 -14.79
CA VAL A 350 13.08 2.24 -14.60
C VAL A 350 11.87 3.16 -14.71
N VAL A 351 11.87 4.28 -14.00
CA VAL A 351 10.75 5.22 -14.02
C VAL A 351 10.57 5.87 -15.39
N SER A 352 11.68 6.18 -16.10
CA SER A 352 11.65 6.72 -17.45
C SER A 352 11.05 5.75 -18.44
N ALA A 353 11.47 4.49 -18.38
CA ALA A 353 10.93 3.42 -19.22
C ALA A 353 9.45 3.18 -18.91
N ALA A 354 9.05 3.11 -17.64
CA ALA A 354 7.65 2.94 -17.25
C ALA A 354 6.78 4.06 -17.83
N LYS A 355 7.18 5.32 -17.65
CA LYS A 355 6.47 6.48 -18.21
C LYS A 355 6.41 6.44 -19.74
N GLN A 356 7.51 6.08 -20.41
CA GLN A 356 7.58 5.99 -21.88
C GLN A 356 6.57 5.00 -22.45
N TYR A 357 6.36 3.89 -21.79
CA TYR A 357 5.46 2.83 -22.22
C TYR A 357 4.06 2.88 -21.59
N GLY A 358 3.76 3.94 -20.80
CA GLY A 358 2.44 4.16 -20.22
C GLY A 358 2.13 3.26 -19.03
N LEU A 359 3.16 2.84 -18.27
CA LEU A 359 3.03 2.08 -17.03
C LEU A 359 3.15 3.01 -15.82
N THR A 360 2.52 2.61 -14.70
CA THR A 360 2.65 3.31 -13.41
C THR A 360 3.68 2.61 -12.53
N PRO A 361 4.84 3.21 -12.26
CA PRO A 361 5.88 2.63 -11.39
C PRO A 361 5.58 2.90 -9.93
N ILE A 362 5.67 1.87 -9.05
CA ILE A 362 5.42 1.97 -7.62
C ILE A 362 6.66 1.47 -6.85
N LEU A 363 7.41 2.41 -6.26
CA LEU A 363 8.67 2.15 -5.56
C LEU A 363 8.43 1.27 -4.32
N TRP A 364 9.22 0.22 -4.15
CA TRP A 364 9.21 -0.62 -2.95
C TRP A 364 10.08 -0.01 -1.86
N ASP A 365 9.50 0.25 -0.70
CA ASP A 365 10.18 0.75 0.50
C ASP A 365 9.91 -0.19 1.67
N MET A 366 10.97 -0.78 2.21
CA MET A 366 10.93 -1.71 3.35
C MET A 366 10.95 -0.99 4.70
N GLY A 367 11.26 0.30 4.71
CA GLY A 367 11.37 1.11 5.93
C GLY A 367 12.56 0.78 6.83
N ASN A 368 13.40 -0.19 6.48
CA ASN A 368 14.57 -0.55 7.26
C ASN A 368 15.68 0.50 7.09
N GLU A 369 15.93 1.27 8.14
CA GLU A 369 16.95 2.33 8.19
C GLU A 369 18.33 1.82 8.66
N SER A 370 18.47 0.51 8.93
CA SER A 370 19.72 -0.07 9.43
C SER A 370 20.77 -0.14 8.31
N ASN A 371 21.96 0.39 8.57
CA ASN A 371 23.10 0.25 7.68
C ASN A 371 23.82 -1.12 7.83
N SER A 372 23.33 -2.00 8.68
CA SER A 372 23.93 -3.31 8.99
C SER A 372 23.16 -4.49 8.43
N GLY A 373 21.98 -4.26 7.81
CA GLY A 373 21.17 -5.30 7.20
C GLY A 373 21.37 -5.39 5.69
N TYR A 374 21.07 -6.55 5.13
CA TYR A 374 21.12 -6.78 3.68
C TYR A 374 19.90 -6.20 2.97
N ASP A 375 18.76 -6.10 3.66
CA ASP A 375 17.51 -5.54 3.13
C ASP A 375 17.44 -4.07 3.48
N ASN A 376 17.99 -3.22 2.63
CA ASN A 376 18.14 -1.79 2.89
C ASN A 376 17.53 -0.97 1.75
N MET A 377 16.20 -0.92 1.72
CA MET A 377 15.40 -0.06 0.84
C MET A 377 14.53 0.86 1.70
N ALA A 378 15.14 1.87 2.34
CA ALA A 378 14.42 2.91 3.05
C ALA A 378 14.63 4.25 2.35
N TYR A 379 13.59 4.75 1.70
CA TYR A 379 13.63 6.04 1.00
C TYR A 379 12.98 7.15 1.82
N ILE A 380 12.01 6.81 2.66
CA ILE A 380 11.33 7.72 3.57
C ILE A 380 11.33 7.12 4.97
N ARG A 381 11.81 7.88 5.94
CA ARG A 381 12.00 7.48 7.33
C ARG A 381 10.71 7.06 8.01
N ARG A 382 10.72 5.88 8.66
CA ARG A 382 9.60 5.37 9.45
C ARG A 382 9.97 5.05 10.90
N GLN A 383 11.18 4.55 11.15
CA GLN A 383 11.60 3.93 12.41
C GLN A 383 12.09 4.95 13.44
N SER A 384 12.55 6.10 13.00
CA SER A 384 13.10 7.12 13.89
C SER A 384 12.51 8.52 13.63
N SER A 385 12.70 9.45 14.55
CA SER A 385 12.22 10.83 14.41
C SER A 385 13.20 11.67 13.58
N PRO A 386 12.72 12.62 12.77
CA PRO A 386 11.32 12.85 12.40
C PRO A 386 10.82 11.84 11.36
N VAL A 387 9.65 11.23 11.63
CA VAL A 387 8.96 10.37 10.66
C VAL A 387 8.65 11.16 9.39
N GLY A 388 8.82 10.52 8.23
CA GLY A 388 8.55 11.14 6.94
C GLY A 388 9.74 11.90 6.33
N LYS A 389 10.89 11.98 7.01
CA LYS A 389 12.10 12.56 6.39
C LYS A 389 12.51 11.72 5.17
N VAL A 390 12.69 12.37 4.01
CA VAL A 390 13.26 11.72 2.83
C VAL A 390 14.75 11.43 3.12
N LEU A 391 15.13 10.17 2.99
CA LEU A 391 16.48 9.65 3.25
C LEU A 391 17.33 9.64 1.97
N GLU A 392 16.75 9.24 0.86
CA GLU A 392 17.39 9.05 -0.44
C GLU A 392 16.98 10.18 -1.42
N THR A 393 17.30 11.43 -1.06
CA THR A 393 16.87 12.63 -1.80
C THR A 393 17.30 12.59 -3.27
N ASP A 394 18.49 12.06 -3.58
CA ASP A 394 19.01 12.01 -4.95
C ASP A 394 18.18 11.03 -5.81
N VAL A 395 17.79 9.88 -5.25
CA VAL A 395 16.90 8.93 -5.92
C VAL A 395 15.53 9.56 -6.15
N ILE A 396 14.94 10.17 -5.12
CA ILE A 396 13.63 10.84 -5.22
C ILE A 396 13.68 11.96 -6.27
N ASN A 397 14.71 12.80 -6.28
CA ASN A 397 14.86 13.88 -7.27
C ASN A 397 15.04 13.35 -8.70
N ALA A 398 15.77 12.27 -8.87
CA ALA A 398 15.92 11.62 -10.18
C ALA A 398 14.58 11.12 -10.72
N MET A 399 13.78 10.45 -9.89
CA MET A 399 12.43 10.00 -10.25
C MET A 399 11.49 11.19 -10.52
N ARG A 400 11.51 12.23 -9.67
CA ARG A 400 10.73 13.46 -9.84
C ARG A 400 11.03 14.17 -11.17
N SER A 401 12.31 14.18 -11.59
CA SER A 401 12.72 14.79 -12.86
C SER A 401 12.04 14.17 -14.07
N VAL A 402 11.76 12.88 -14.04
CA VAL A 402 11.03 12.16 -15.11
C VAL A 402 9.60 12.68 -15.27
N TYR A 403 8.97 13.11 -14.17
CA TYR A 403 7.61 13.67 -14.15
C TYR A 403 7.59 15.20 -14.24
N ASN A 404 8.73 15.85 -14.53
CA ASN A 404 8.89 17.31 -14.56
C ASN A 404 8.50 17.99 -13.24
N LEU A 405 8.66 17.30 -12.14
CA LEU A 405 8.54 17.85 -10.79
C LEU A 405 9.88 18.47 -10.40
N GLY A 406 9.89 19.66 -9.86
CA GLY A 406 11.11 20.27 -9.32
C GLY A 406 11.77 19.40 -8.24
N ASN A 407 12.97 19.79 -7.79
CA ASN A 407 13.62 19.08 -6.69
C ASN A 407 12.71 19.05 -5.46
N TYR A 408 12.82 17.96 -4.71
CA TYR A 408 12.07 17.81 -3.48
C TYR A 408 12.40 18.93 -2.51
N ASN A 409 11.36 19.60 -2.04
CA ASN A 409 11.40 20.44 -0.86
C ASN A 409 10.18 20.07 0.00
N ASN A 410 10.32 20.00 1.29
CA ASN A 410 9.25 19.60 2.18
C ASN A 410 8.27 20.77 2.42
N THR A 411 7.38 21.01 1.48
CA THR A 411 6.40 22.13 1.56
C THR A 411 5.09 21.76 2.25
N GLY A 412 4.95 20.53 2.73
CA GLY A 412 3.67 20.02 3.23
C GLY A 412 2.65 19.79 2.13
N ILE A 413 1.45 19.33 2.52
CA ILE A 413 0.33 19.07 1.61
C ILE A 413 -0.97 19.59 2.20
N THR A 414 -1.96 19.81 1.32
CA THR A 414 -3.35 20.05 1.74
C THR A 414 -4.08 18.72 1.82
N HIS A 415 -4.76 18.46 2.93
CA HIS A 415 -5.56 17.26 3.11
C HIS A 415 -6.84 17.29 2.28
N VAL A 416 -7.27 16.11 1.85
CA VAL A 416 -8.53 15.87 1.15
C VAL A 416 -9.48 15.21 2.14
N GLU A 417 -10.60 15.86 2.43
CA GLU A 417 -11.56 15.33 3.41
C GLU A 417 -12.72 14.57 2.73
N ASP A 418 -13.00 14.85 1.46
CA ASP A 418 -14.09 14.21 0.71
C ASP A 418 -13.56 13.08 -0.17
N TYR A 419 -13.44 11.90 0.41
CA TYR A 419 -13.06 10.66 -0.28
C TYR A 419 -14.07 9.51 -0.08
N ILE A 420 -15.14 9.75 0.67
CA ILE A 420 -16.26 8.83 0.84
C ILE A 420 -17.48 9.42 0.14
N THR A 421 -18.05 8.69 -0.83
CA THR A 421 -19.25 9.08 -1.56
C THR A 421 -20.48 8.32 -1.03
N GLY A 422 -21.63 9.02 -0.88
CA GLY A 422 -22.89 8.38 -0.49
C GLY A 422 -23.18 8.32 1.01
N GLY A 423 -22.45 9.05 1.84
CA GLY A 423 -22.86 9.38 3.20
C GLY A 423 -23.91 10.50 3.15
N SER A 424 -25.12 10.25 3.65
CA SER A 424 -26.11 11.30 3.92
C SER A 424 -25.64 12.12 5.14
N GLY A 425 -24.67 13.01 4.92
CA GLY A 425 -24.26 14.03 5.87
C GLY A 425 -24.61 15.39 5.29
N GLU A 426 -25.39 16.18 6.00
CA GLU A 426 -25.65 17.57 5.64
C GLU A 426 -24.33 18.33 5.42
N PRO A 427 -24.26 19.27 4.46
CA PRO A 427 -23.04 20.04 4.23
C PRO A 427 -22.79 20.95 5.44
N THR A 428 -21.81 20.59 6.26
CA THR A 428 -21.27 21.54 7.22
C THR A 428 -20.49 22.60 6.45
N SER A 429 -21.01 23.82 6.48
CA SER A 429 -20.38 24.99 5.89
C SER A 429 -18.94 25.15 6.39
N SER A 430 -17.99 25.08 5.47
CA SER A 430 -16.59 25.41 5.72
C SER A 430 -16.45 26.90 5.96
N SER A 431 -16.26 27.33 7.20
CA SER A 431 -15.69 28.63 7.50
C SER A 431 -14.16 28.53 7.38
N SER A 432 -13.61 29.22 6.39
CA SER A 432 -12.18 29.46 6.27
C SER A 432 -11.69 30.30 7.44
N GLU A 433 -10.97 29.73 8.39
CA GLU A 433 -10.21 30.49 9.37
C GLU A 433 -8.76 30.62 8.92
N THR A 434 -8.42 31.83 8.55
CA THR A 434 -7.05 32.33 8.38
C THR A 434 -6.36 32.32 9.75
N ILE A 435 -5.35 31.52 9.94
CA ILE A 435 -4.54 31.56 11.16
C ILE A 435 -3.58 32.73 11.09
N SER A 436 -3.92 33.82 11.79
CA SER A 436 -2.96 34.87 12.13
C SER A 436 -2.24 34.49 13.43
N SER A 437 -0.90 34.54 13.40
CA SER A 437 -0.04 34.32 14.54
C SER A 437 -0.26 35.36 15.65
N SER A 438 -0.78 34.97 16.78
CA SER A 438 -0.53 35.65 18.05
C SER A 438 -0.55 34.64 19.20
N SER A 439 0.51 34.71 19.98
CA SER A 439 0.79 33.96 21.18
C SER A 439 -0.31 34.08 22.22
N ASN A 440 -0.98 32.95 22.53
CA ASN A 440 -1.39 32.61 23.90
C ASN A 440 -1.81 31.13 23.93
N ALA A 441 -1.03 30.32 24.65
CA ALA A 441 -1.25 28.90 24.78
C ALA A 441 -2.45 28.58 25.65
N THR A 442 -3.56 28.24 25.00
CA THR A 442 -4.66 27.51 25.69
C THR A 442 -4.77 26.13 25.05
N THR A 443 -4.53 25.12 25.86
CA THR A 443 -4.45 23.72 25.46
C THR A 443 -5.83 23.21 25.03
N SER A 444 -6.06 23.07 23.73
CA SER A 444 -7.23 22.35 23.21
C SER A 444 -6.89 20.86 23.04
N ILE A 445 -7.65 20.02 23.68
CA ILE A 445 -7.58 18.57 23.61
C ILE A 445 -8.45 18.12 22.43
N HIS A 446 -7.83 17.60 21.36
CA HIS A 446 -8.59 16.90 20.32
C HIS A 446 -8.88 15.47 20.78
N THR A 447 -10.15 15.22 21.09
CA THR A 447 -10.67 13.88 21.34
C THR A 447 -11.05 13.25 20.00
N ILE A 448 -10.38 12.17 19.61
CA ILE A 448 -10.84 11.36 18.47
C ILE A 448 -12.03 10.56 18.94
N ALA A 449 -13.23 10.97 18.51
CA ALA A 449 -14.46 10.26 18.82
C ALA A 449 -14.71 9.17 17.77
N ASN A 450 -14.70 7.90 18.20
CA ASN A 450 -15.65 6.91 17.70
C ASN A 450 -15.64 5.65 18.56
N ALA A 451 -16.78 5.32 19.01
CA ALA A 451 -17.46 4.12 19.43
C ALA A 451 -18.07 4.24 20.81
N SER A 452 -19.38 4.10 20.82
CA SER A 452 -20.30 3.67 21.87
C SER A 452 -19.78 3.65 23.32
N ASN A 453 -20.30 4.52 24.15
CA ASN A 453 -20.34 4.46 25.63
C ASN A 453 -19.02 4.45 26.42
N VAL A 454 -17.85 4.49 25.81
CA VAL A 454 -16.58 4.66 26.54
C VAL A 454 -16.32 6.15 26.75
N LYS A 455 -16.42 6.62 27.98
CA LYS A 455 -15.98 7.96 28.36
C LYS A 455 -14.51 7.89 28.79
N PHE A 456 -13.67 8.72 28.18
CA PHE A 456 -12.27 8.88 28.55
C PHE A 456 -11.89 10.35 28.43
N PHE A 457 -11.57 11.00 29.53
CA PHE A 457 -11.29 12.43 29.56
C PHE A 457 -10.30 12.78 30.68
N ARG A 458 -9.73 13.97 30.61
CA ARG A 458 -8.86 14.53 31.65
C ARG A 458 -9.57 15.68 32.35
N ASN A 459 -9.42 15.74 33.67
CA ASN A 459 -9.77 16.91 34.46
C ASN A 459 -8.58 17.23 35.38
N ALA A 460 -7.98 18.41 35.21
CA ALA A 460 -6.76 18.83 35.90
C ALA A 460 -5.65 17.74 35.82
N ASN A 461 -5.26 17.19 36.97
CA ASN A 461 -4.21 16.18 37.08
C ASN A 461 -4.75 14.74 37.18
N THR A 462 -5.99 14.50 36.79
CA THR A 462 -6.59 13.17 36.83
C THR A 462 -7.17 12.77 35.48
N LEU A 463 -6.88 11.55 35.04
CA LEU A 463 -7.55 10.90 33.92
C LEU A 463 -8.72 10.07 34.44
N TYR A 464 -9.84 10.13 33.73
CA TYR A 464 -11.07 9.40 34.01
C TYR A 464 -11.42 8.50 32.83
N GLY A 465 -11.69 7.24 33.09
CA GLY A 465 -12.07 6.28 32.07
C GLY A 465 -13.16 5.32 32.54
N THR A 466 -13.98 4.81 31.64
CA THR A 466 -14.98 3.76 31.94
C THR A 466 -14.35 2.38 32.07
N ASN A 467 -13.06 2.24 31.86
CA ASN A 467 -12.28 1.01 32.03
C ASN A 467 -10.87 1.32 32.54
N GLN A 468 -10.05 0.30 32.75
CA GLN A 468 -8.66 0.45 33.17
C GLN A 468 -7.90 1.40 32.23
N ILE A 469 -7.11 2.31 32.81
CA ILE A 469 -6.30 3.30 32.10
C ILE A 469 -4.84 2.84 32.12
N PHE A 470 -4.17 2.91 30.99
CA PHE A 470 -2.74 2.65 30.85
C PHE A 470 -2.06 3.93 30.36
N LEU A 471 -0.94 4.29 30.97
CA LEU A 471 -0.13 5.45 30.59
C LEU A 471 1.24 4.99 30.13
N PHE A 472 1.64 5.45 28.96
CA PHE A 472 2.91 5.11 28.32
C PHE A 472 3.73 6.37 28.10
N ASP A 473 5.06 6.25 28.13
CA ASP A 473 5.95 7.28 27.60
C ASP A 473 5.90 7.29 26.05
N LEU A 474 6.59 8.24 25.42
CA LEU A 474 6.63 8.33 23.95
C LEU A 474 7.42 7.18 23.31
N ASN A 475 8.21 6.43 24.07
CA ASN A 475 8.91 5.24 23.60
C ASN A 475 8.07 3.97 23.69
N GLY A 476 6.82 4.09 24.20
CA GLY A 476 5.89 2.97 24.35
C GLY A 476 6.05 2.17 25.63
N ASN A 477 6.91 2.59 26.59
CA ASN A 477 7.06 1.93 27.85
C ASN A 477 5.87 2.26 28.76
N LEU A 478 5.33 1.25 29.45
CA LEU A 478 4.27 1.44 30.41
C LEU A 478 4.79 2.18 31.65
N VAL A 479 4.28 3.38 31.90
CA VAL A 479 4.69 4.26 33.00
C VAL A 479 3.77 4.09 34.23
N ARG A 480 2.46 3.96 33.98
CA ARG A 480 1.47 3.82 35.02
C ARG A 480 0.23 3.07 34.54
N THR A 481 -0.39 2.33 35.40
CA THR A 481 -1.70 1.71 35.18
C THR A 481 -2.63 2.01 36.34
N SER A 482 -3.92 2.22 36.07
CA SER A 482 -4.93 2.36 37.10
C SER A 482 -5.46 0.99 37.50
N ALA A 483 -5.96 0.87 38.72
CA ALA A 483 -6.89 -0.21 39.05
C ALA A 483 -8.21 0.00 38.30
N LYS A 484 -8.86 -1.08 37.84
CA LYS A 484 -10.20 -0.98 37.25
C LYS A 484 -11.23 -0.74 38.33
N ALA A 485 -12.04 0.30 38.22
CA ALA A 485 -13.15 0.53 39.16
C ALA A 485 -14.23 -0.55 38.98
N SER A 486 -14.83 -0.99 40.05
CA SER A 486 -15.96 -1.93 40.04
C SER A 486 -17.26 -1.25 39.62
N THR A 487 -17.40 0.04 39.86
CA THR A 487 -18.54 0.91 39.48
C THR A 487 -18.04 2.33 39.20
N GLY A 488 -18.69 3.03 38.25
CA GLY A 488 -18.35 4.41 37.89
C GLY A 488 -17.14 4.57 36.98
N TYR A 489 -16.38 5.64 37.17
CA TYR A 489 -15.16 5.93 36.42
C TYR A 489 -13.92 5.39 37.13
N THR A 490 -13.05 4.79 36.37
CA THR A 490 -11.65 4.51 36.75
C THR A 490 -10.87 5.83 36.74
N GLU A 491 -10.11 6.09 37.81
CA GLU A 491 -9.29 7.28 37.94
C GLU A 491 -7.80 6.95 37.90
N MET A 492 -7.02 7.81 37.25
CA MET A 492 -5.56 7.76 37.28
C MET A 492 -5.00 9.13 37.61
N GLN A 493 -4.34 9.25 38.73
CA GLN A 493 -3.64 10.49 39.13
C GLN A 493 -2.38 10.66 38.32
N LEU A 494 -2.16 11.87 37.80
CA LEU A 494 -0.97 12.24 37.03
C LEU A 494 0.14 12.87 37.88
N GLN A 495 -0.17 13.15 39.14
CA GLN A 495 0.78 13.72 40.09
C GLN A 495 1.98 12.78 40.33
N GLY A 496 3.18 13.35 40.41
CA GLY A 496 4.44 12.60 40.61
C GLY A 496 5.02 12.00 39.31
N LEU A 497 4.48 12.33 38.15
CA LEU A 497 5.12 12.04 36.85
C LEU A 497 6.13 13.14 36.51
N HIS A 498 7.20 12.76 35.83
CA HIS A 498 8.16 13.72 35.29
C HIS A 498 7.50 14.62 34.24
N GLN A 499 8.02 15.85 34.09
CA GLN A 499 7.61 16.74 33.01
C GLN A 499 7.85 16.06 31.67
N GLY A 500 6.86 16.07 30.79
CA GLY A 500 6.96 15.42 29.49
C GLY A 500 5.61 15.08 28.86
N SER A 501 5.67 14.42 27.71
CA SER A 501 4.49 13.95 26.96
C SER A 501 4.31 12.44 27.17
N TYR A 502 3.06 12.04 27.36
CA TYR A 502 2.66 10.66 27.61
C TYR A 502 1.45 10.29 26.75
N ILE A 503 1.26 9.02 26.48
CA ILE A 503 0.10 8.48 25.78
C ILE A 503 -0.74 7.68 26.77
N ALA A 504 -1.96 8.15 27.04
CA ALA A 504 -2.92 7.44 27.88
C ALA A 504 -3.89 6.64 27.02
N ARG A 505 -4.19 5.40 27.42
CA ARG A 505 -5.12 4.49 26.72
C ARG A 505 -6.19 3.98 27.69
N CYS A 506 -7.44 3.93 27.23
CA CYS A 506 -8.57 3.36 27.94
C CYS A 506 -9.52 2.73 26.92
N GLN A 507 -9.60 1.42 26.87
CA GLN A 507 -10.52 0.63 26.04
C GLN A 507 -10.63 1.15 24.59
N GLY A 508 -9.51 1.18 23.88
CA GLY A 508 -9.44 1.62 22.48
C GLY A 508 -9.41 3.14 22.26
N LYS A 509 -9.65 3.95 23.29
CA LYS A 509 -9.43 5.41 23.21
C LYS A 509 -8.03 5.77 23.64
N VAL A 510 -7.45 6.74 22.93
CA VAL A 510 -6.09 7.24 23.15
C VAL A 510 -6.13 8.74 23.40
N MET A 511 -5.31 9.23 24.32
CA MET A 511 -5.17 10.64 24.65
C MET A 511 -3.69 10.98 24.84
N LEU A 512 -3.24 12.06 24.23
CA LEU A 512 -1.93 12.66 24.55
C LEU A 512 -2.05 13.48 25.84
N VAL A 513 -1.18 13.20 26.80
CA VAL A 513 -1.15 13.84 28.11
C VAL A 513 0.16 14.59 28.26
N GLN A 514 0.11 15.89 28.44
CA GLN A 514 1.29 16.70 28.75
C GLN A 514 1.34 17.01 30.24
N ILE A 515 2.48 16.72 30.88
CA ILE A 515 2.82 17.07 32.26
C ILE A 515 3.81 18.24 32.17
N ARG A 516 3.43 19.35 32.77
CA ARG A 516 4.23 20.58 32.83
C ARG A 516 4.93 20.73 34.15
#